data_8f288690a855048c80e4fcd8f8ab4293
#
_entry.id   8f288690a855048c80e4fcd8f8ab4293
#
_cell.length_a   1.000
_cell.length_b   1.000
_cell.length_c   1.000
_cell.angle_alpha   90.00
_cell.angle_beta   90.00
_cell.angle_gamma   90.00
#
_symmetry.space_group_name_H-M   'P 1'
#
loop_
_entity.id
_entity.type
_entity.pdbx_description
1 polymer ?
#
loop_
_entity_poly.entity_id
_entity_poly.type
_entity_poly.pdbx_seq_one_letter_code
_entity_poly.pdbx_strand_id
1 'polypeptide(L)'
;LDLKNFNTKNVTKMGLMFFNCRALTSLDLKNFNTQNVTNMEGMFSGCEALTSLDLKNFDTQNVTNMEGMFQTCVALTSIDLKHFNTQNVTDMSGMFKDCLGLTSLDLQHFDTQNVTDMSWMFTDCKALTSLDLQHFNTQNVTDMGRMFYDCSGLTAIHCNTTWQCRESENMFAGCTKLKGAVAYD
;
A
#
# COMPACT_ATOMS: atom_id res chain seq x y z
N LEU A 1 15.59 16.52 -6.93
CA LEU A 1 14.71 16.70 -8.11
C LEU A 1 13.92 18.00 -7.92
N ASP A 2 13.98 18.95 -8.87
CA ASP A 2 13.21 20.21 -8.81
C ASP A 2 11.89 20.04 -9.60
N LEU A 3 10.76 20.08 -8.88
CA LEU A 3 9.41 19.92 -9.43
C LEU A 3 8.56 21.19 -9.31
N LYS A 4 9.18 22.34 -8.97
CA LYS A 4 8.45 23.59 -8.68
C LYS A 4 7.55 24.07 -9.82
N ASN A 5 7.92 23.77 -11.06
CA ASN A 5 7.20 24.21 -12.26
C ASN A 5 6.30 23.12 -12.85
N PHE A 6 6.17 21.95 -12.18
CA PHE A 6 5.25 20.92 -12.63
C PHE A 6 3.81 21.35 -12.38
N ASN A 7 3.01 21.35 -13.44
CA ASN A 7 1.58 21.59 -13.38
C ASN A 7 0.85 20.27 -13.68
N THR A 8 0.29 19.68 -12.64
CA THR A 8 -0.39 18.38 -12.75
C THR A 8 -1.92 18.49 -12.79
N LYS A 9 -2.49 19.72 -12.88
CA LYS A 9 -3.93 19.97 -12.80
C LYS A 9 -4.79 19.12 -13.74
N ASN A 10 -4.27 18.81 -14.94
CA ASN A 10 -5.01 18.05 -15.96
C ASN A 10 -4.49 16.60 -16.10
N VAL A 11 -3.61 16.17 -15.20
CA VAL A 11 -3.05 14.81 -15.24
C VAL A 11 -4.08 13.83 -14.69
N THR A 12 -4.33 12.75 -15.43
CA THR A 12 -5.27 11.69 -15.04
C THR A 12 -4.57 10.38 -14.67
N LYS A 13 -3.29 10.22 -15.05
CA LYS A 13 -2.48 9.04 -14.74
C LYS A 13 -1.11 9.47 -14.26
N MET A 14 -0.72 9.00 -13.07
CA MET A 14 0.59 9.23 -12.46
C MET A 14 1.33 7.91 -12.19
N GLY A 15 0.85 6.82 -12.79
CA GLY A 15 1.51 5.51 -12.65
C GLY A 15 2.96 5.58 -13.08
N LEU A 16 3.83 4.91 -12.33
CA LEU A 16 5.27 4.78 -12.58
C LEU A 16 6.06 6.10 -12.64
N MET A 17 5.48 7.23 -12.20
CA MET A 17 6.10 8.56 -12.38
C MET A 17 7.48 8.68 -11.72
N PHE A 18 7.70 8.02 -10.59
CA PHE A 18 8.99 7.97 -9.88
C PHE A 18 9.52 6.53 -9.78
N PHE A 19 9.07 5.65 -10.68
CA PHE A 19 9.47 4.25 -10.69
C PHE A 19 11.00 4.08 -10.76
N ASN A 20 11.54 3.24 -9.86
CA ASN A 20 12.97 2.96 -9.76
C ASN A 20 13.87 4.21 -9.53
N CYS A 21 13.33 5.26 -8.94
CA CYS A 21 14.15 6.39 -8.51
C CYS A 21 14.95 6.03 -7.23
N ARG A 22 15.81 5.01 -7.32
CA ARG A 22 16.49 4.36 -6.18
C ARG A 22 17.30 5.27 -5.29
N ALA A 23 17.92 6.31 -5.84
CA ALA A 23 18.76 7.25 -5.11
C ALA A 23 17.99 8.46 -4.54
N LEU A 24 16.65 8.50 -4.74
CA LEU A 24 15.81 9.60 -4.30
C LEU A 24 15.58 9.51 -2.79
N THR A 25 16.12 10.46 -2.02
CA THR A 25 15.99 10.50 -0.55
C THR A 25 14.82 11.33 -0.06
N SER A 26 14.39 12.30 -0.84
CA SER A 26 13.27 13.19 -0.53
C SER A 26 12.61 13.73 -1.79
N LEU A 27 11.33 14.11 -1.68
CA LEU A 27 10.54 14.60 -2.81
C LEU A 27 9.58 15.69 -2.33
N ASP A 28 9.66 16.88 -2.93
CA ASP A 28 8.72 17.98 -2.68
C ASP A 28 7.55 17.90 -3.67
N LEU A 29 6.39 17.45 -3.19
CA LEU A 29 5.17 17.26 -3.97
C LEU A 29 4.09 18.30 -3.67
N LYS A 30 4.44 19.39 -2.97
CA LYS A 30 3.44 20.39 -2.53
C LYS A 30 2.63 21.04 -3.65
N ASN A 31 3.18 21.09 -4.87
CA ASN A 31 2.52 21.68 -6.05
C ASN A 31 1.74 20.64 -6.87
N PHE A 32 1.73 19.37 -6.46
CA PHE A 32 0.98 18.34 -7.16
C PHE A 32 -0.52 18.48 -6.88
N ASN A 33 -1.29 18.60 -7.96
CA ASN A 33 -2.74 18.48 -7.92
C ASN A 33 -3.11 17.12 -8.48
N THR A 34 -3.72 16.27 -7.65
CA THR A 34 -4.08 14.89 -8.01
C THR A 34 -5.58 14.68 -8.14
N GLN A 35 -6.40 15.76 -8.07
CA GLN A 35 -7.87 15.67 -8.07
C GLN A 35 -8.46 14.91 -9.28
N ASN A 36 -7.75 14.90 -10.42
CA ASN A 36 -8.22 14.22 -11.64
C ASN A 36 -7.52 12.87 -11.88
N VAL A 37 -6.64 12.46 -10.96
CA VAL A 37 -5.86 11.23 -11.13
C VAL A 37 -6.71 10.02 -10.81
N THR A 38 -6.72 9.06 -11.73
CA THR A 38 -7.42 7.78 -11.59
C THR A 38 -6.49 6.59 -11.43
N ASN A 39 -5.20 6.74 -11.80
CA ASN A 39 -4.21 5.66 -11.72
C ASN A 39 -2.92 6.18 -11.06
N MET A 40 -2.52 5.52 -9.94
CA MET A 40 -1.28 5.76 -9.20
C MET A 40 -0.42 4.49 -9.09
N GLU A 41 -0.64 3.51 -9.98
CA GLU A 41 0.10 2.25 -10.06
C GLU A 41 1.61 2.49 -10.02
N GLY A 42 2.31 1.87 -9.06
CA GLY A 42 3.77 1.93 -8.95
C GLY A 42 4.38 3.33 -8.87
N MET A 43 3.60 4.36 -8.49
CA MET A 43 4.06 5.76 -8.58
C MET A 43 5.39 6.00 -7.88
N PHE A 44 5.65 5.35 -6.74
CA PHE A 44 6.90 5.43 -5.98
C PHE A 44 7.63 4.10 -5.88
N SER A 45 7.22 3.11 -6.69
CA SER A 45 7.82 1.77 -6.65
C SER A 45 9.32 1.83 -6.94
N GLY A 46 10.13 1.17 -6.09
CA GLY A 46 11.58 1.16 -6.22
C GLY A 46 12.28 2.45 -5.79
N CYS A 47 11.61 3.34 -5.04
CA CYS A 47 12.24 4.48 -4.39
C CYS A 47 12.98 4.02 -3.11
N GLU A 48 14.04 3.22 -3.28
CA GLU A 48 14.71 2.47 -2.21
C GLU A 48 15.31 3.35 -1.09
N ALA A 49 15.79 4.56 -1.43
CA ALA A 49 16.40 5.48 -0.48
C ALA A 49 15.43 6.49 0.15
N LEU A 50 14.13 6.43 -0.21
CA LEU A 50 13.14 7.38 0.27
C LEU A 50 12.78 7.05 1.73
N THR A 51 13.10 7.96 2.64
CA THR A 51 12.88 7.77 4.09
C THR A 51 11.58 8.37 4.59
N SER A 52 11.05 9.35 3.87
CA SER A 52 9.77 10.01 4.19
C SER A 52 9.13 10.58 2.95
N LEU A 53 7.80 10.73 2.97
CA LEU A 53 7.02 11.27 1.87
C LEU A 53 5.83 12.05 2.42
N ASP A 54 5.72 13.34 2.08
CA ASP A 54 4.57 14.19 2.43
C ASP A 54 3.52 14.13 1.32
N LEU A 55 2.42 13.42 1.60
CA LEU A 55 1.30 13.21 0.69
C LEU A 55 0.02 13.96 1.11
N LYS A 56 0.13 14.91 2.05
CA LYS A 56 -1.06 15.61 2.60
C LYS A 56 -1.92 16.32 1.57
N ASN A 57 -1.34 16.70 0.41
CA ASN A 57 -2.05 17.38 -0.67
C ASN A 57 -2.61 16.41 -1.73
N PHE A 58 -2.40 15.09 -1.55
CA PHE A 58 -2.93 14.12 -2.50
C PHE A 58 -4.44 13.92 -2.28
N ASP A 59 -5.20 14.32 -3.29
CA ASP A 59 -6.62 13.95 -3.40
C ASP A 59 -6.71 12.65 -4.19
N THR A 60 -7.15 11.59 -3.53
CA THR A 60 -7.23 10.25 -4.12
C THR A 60 -8.67 9.79 -4.38
N GLN A 61 -9.67 10.71 -4.23
CA GLN A 61 -11.08 10.33 -4.35
C GLN A 61 -11.46 9.68 -5.69
N ASN A 62 -10.72 9.99 -6.78
CA ASN A 62 -10.98 9.45 -8.11
C ASN A 62 -10.05 8.29 -8.48
N VAL A 63 -9.13 7.89 -7.59
CA VAL A 63 -8.17 6.82 -7.88
C VAL A 63 -8.85 5.47 -7.80
N THR A 64 -8.64 4.65 -8.84
CA THR A 64 -9.16 3.28 -8.94
C THR A 64 -8.06 2.23 -8.86
N ASN A 65 -6.81 2.60 -9.16
CA ASN A 65 -5.66 1.69 -9.15
C ASN A 65 -4.52 2.28 -8.29
N MET A 66 -4.12 1.54 -7.23
CA MET A 66 -2.99 1.81 -6.34
C MET A 66 -2.01 0.62 -6.31
N GLU A 67 -2.05 -0.28 -7.32
CA GLU A 67 -1.14 -1.43 -7.43
C GLU A 67 0.31 -0.98 -7.24
N GLY A 68 1.03 -1.64 -6.30
CA GLY A 68 2.45 -1.42 -6.07
C GLY A 68 2.89 0.01 -5.77
N MET A 69 1.96 0.92 -5.36
CA MET A 69 2.26 2.36 -5.26
C MET A 69 3.52 2.67 -4.46
N PHE A 70 3.81 1.92 -3.39
CA PHE A 70 5.00 2.08 -2.53
C PHE A 70 5.89 0.83 -2.54
N GLN A 71 5.72 -0.07 -3.51
CA GLN A 71 6.50 -1.30 -3.59
C GLN A 71 8.00 -1.00 -3.54
N THR A 72 8.74 -1.79 -2.77
CA THR A 72 10.22 -1.69 -2.64
C THR A 72 10.71 -0.30 -2.16
N CYS A 73 9.89 0.41 -1.36
CA CYS A 73 10.33 1.57 -0.61
C CYS A 73 11.04 1.12 0.68
N VAL A 74 12.20 0.48 0.55
CA VAL A 74 12.87 -0.28 1.63
C VAL A 74 13.31 0.56 2.81
N ALA A 75 13.63 1.85 2.61
CA ALA A 75 14.05 2.77 3.66
C ALA A 75 12.89 3.52 4.34
N LEU A 76 11.66 3.35 3.83
CA LEU A 76 10.48 4.03 4.39
C LEU A 76 10.09 3.36 5.71
N THR A 77 10.13 4.11 6.82
CA THR A 77 9.82 3.58 8.16
C THR A 77 8.39 3.82 8.60
N SER A 78 7.77 4.86 8.08
CA SER A 78 6.35 5.22 8.30
C SER A 78 5.85 6.08 7.16
N ILE A 79 4.54 6.13 6.96
CA ILE A 79 3.87 6.99 5.98
C ILE A 79 2.51 7.44 6.53
N ASP A 80 2.19 8.73 6.37
CA ASP A 80 0.89 9.29 6.73
C ASP A 80 -0.06 9.22 5.53
N LEU A 81 -1.06 8.33 5.62
CA LEU A 81 -2.08 8.10 4.59
C LEU A 81 -3.49 8.52 5.04
N LYS A 82 -3.60 9.26 6.17
CA LYS A 82 -4.91 9.63 6.74
C LYS A 82 -5.82 10.43 5.79
N HIS A 83 -5.25 11.07 4.77
CA HIS A 83 -5.98 11.84 3.78
C HIS A 83 -6.38 11.02 2.54
N PHE A 84 -5.94 9.76 2.45
CA PHE A 84 -6.30 8.91 1.32
C PHE A 84 -7.78 8.51 1.40
N ASN A 85 -8.52 8.83 0.34
CA ASN A 85 -9.84 8.30 0.11
C ASN A 85 -9.72 7.12 -0.87
N THR A 86 -10.01 5.92 -0.39
CA THR A 86 -9.86 4.69 -1.17
C THR A 86 -11.19 4.09 -1.63
N GLN A 87 -12.31 4.81 -1.45
CA GLN A 87 -13.65 4.30 -1.75
C GLN A 87 -13.83 3.79 -3.19
N ASN A 88 -13.07 4.32 -4.16
CA ASN A 88 -13.16 3.94 -5.58
C ASN A 88 -12.03 2.98 -6.01
N VAL A 89 -11.12 2.62 -5.10
CA VAL A 89 -9.99 1.75 -5.42
C VAL A 89 -10.48 0.31 -5.59
N THR A 90 -10.07 -0.30 -6.69
CA THR A 90 -10.37 -1.70 -7.02
C THR A 90 -9.15 -2.61 -6.93
N ASP A 91 -7.94 -2.03 -7.04
CA ASP A 91 -6.68 -2.76 -7.01
C ASP A 91 -5.71 -2.13 -6.02
N MET A 92 -5.32 -2.90 -4.99
CA MET A 92 -4.32 -2.58 -3.97
C MET A 92 -3.19 -3.63 -3.94
N SER A 93 -3.10 -4.47 -4.98
CA SER A 93 -2.10 -5.54 -5.03
C SER A 93 -0.68 -4.97 -4.88
N GLY A 94 0.13 -5.60 -4.05
CA GLY A 94 1.52 -5.22 -3.81
C GLY A 94 1.76 -3.80 -3.29
N MET A 95 0.73 -3.06 -2.82
CA MET A 95 0.85 -1.62 -2.50
C MET A 95 2.02 -1.29 -1.57
N PHE A 96 2.33 -2.15 -0.60
CA PHE A 96 3.46 -2.01 0.34
C PHE A 96 4.46 -3.17 0.24
N LYS A 97 4.42 -3.95 -0.84
CA LYS A 97 5.33 -5.08 -1.03
C LYS A 97 6.79 -4.64 -0.91
N ASP A 98 7.61 -5.45 -0.21
CA ASP A 98 9.04 -5.19 0.02
C ASP A 98 9.35 -3.87 0.76
N CYS A 99 8.41 -3.32 1.53
CA CYS A 99 8.65 -2.19 2.43
C CYS A 99 9.36 -2.68 3.70
N LEU A 100 10.62 -3.10 3.58
CA LEU A 100 11.37 -3.79 4.64
C LEU A 100 11.51 -2.99 5.92
N GLY A 101 11.59 -1.66 5.82
CA GLY A 101 11.77 -0.74 6.95
C GLY A 101 10.49 -0.30 7.65
N LEU A 102 9.31 -0.59 7.07
CA LEU A 102 8.04 -0.09 7.56
C LEU A 102 7.68 -0.75 8.91
N THR A 103 7.67 0.05 9.98
CA THR A 103 7.44 -0.46 11.35
C THR A 103 6.01 -0.36 11.81
N SER A 104 5.25 0.58 11.27
CA SER A 104 3.84 0.82 11.57
C SER A 104 3.12 1.40 10.36
N LEU A 105 1.82 1.12 10.26
CA LEU A 105 0.98 1.61 9.18
C LEU A 105 -0.45 1.80 9.72
N ASP A 106 -0.96 3.03 9.62
CA ASP A 106 -2.33 3.36 9.98
C ASP A 106 -3.21 3.33 8.73
N LEU A 107 -4.12 2.36 8.69
CA LEU A 107 -5.05 2.12 7.58
C LEU A 107 -6.52 2.30 7.99
N GLN A 108 -6.79 2.90 9.17
CA GLN A 108 -8.16 3.02 9.68
C GLN A 108 -9.12 3.78 8.76
N HIS A 109 -8.59 4.59 7.85
CA HIS A 109 -9.37 5.38 6.88
C HIS A 109 -9.54 4.68 5.51
N PHE A 110 -8.94 3.49 5.34
CA PHE A 110 -9.06 2.76 4.09
C PHE A 110 -10.44 2.11 3.96
N ASP A 111 -11.21 2.54 2.96
CA ASP A 111 -12.42 1.86 2.53
C ASP A 111 -12.05 0.85 1.45
N THR A 112 -12.28 -0.42 1.73
CA THR A 112 -11.92 -1.53 0.84
C THR A 112 -13.13 -2.22 0.20
N GLN A 113 -14.33 -1.62 0.32
CA GLN A 113 -15.57 -2.26 -0.15
C GLN A 113 -15.56 -2.58 -1.66
N ASN A 114 -14.81 -1.83 -2.47
CA ASN A 114 -14.73 -2.02 -3.92
C ASN A 114 -13.44 -2.74 -4.36
N VAL A 115 -12.55 -3.10 -3.41
CA VAL A 115 -11.29 -3.75 -3.74
C VAL A 115 -11.54 -5.19 -4.13
N THR A 116 -10.94 -5.61 -5.25
CA THR A 116 -11.02 -6.96 -5.79
C THR A 116 -9.71 -7.73 -5.69
N ASP A 117 -8.56 -7.01 -5.61
CA ASP A 117 -7.23 -7.60 -5.50
C ASP A 117 -6.43 -6.95 -4.36
N MET A 118 -6.01 -7.78 -3.39
CA MET A 118 -5.13 -7.45 -2.27
C MET A 118 -3.91 -8.36 -2.24
N SER A 119 -3.64 -9.10 -3.32
CA SER A 119 -2.51 -10.02 -3.39
C SER A 119 -1.19 -9.29 -3.15
N TRP A 120 -0.26 -9.90 -2.42
CA TRP A 120 1.07 -9.38 -2.14
C TRP A 120 1.11 -8.05 -1.36
N MET A 121 -0.02 -7.50 -0.90
CA MET A 121 -0.14 -6.11 -0.39
C MET A 121 0.91 -5.76 0.66
N PHE A 122 1.25 -6.67 1.58
CA PHE A 122 2.23 -6.49 2.65
C PHE A 122 3.40 -7.48 2.59
N THR A 123 3.56 -8.21 1.48
CA THR A 123 4.66 -9.18 1.31
C THR A 123 6.00 -8.55 1.70
N ASP A 124 6.81 -9.29 2.46
CA ASP A 124 8.14 -8.87 2.91
C ASP A 124 8.18 -7.58 3.77
N CYS A 125 7.08 -7.18 4.41
CA CYS A 125 7.07 -6.10 5.39
C CYS A 125 7.67 -6.60 6.73
N LYS A 126 8.99 -6.90 6.74
CA LYS A 126 9.68 -7.62 7.83
C LYS A 126 9.74 -6.87 9.16
N ALA A 127 9.75 -5.53 9.13
CA ALA A 127 9.78 -4.70 10.33
C ALA A 127 8.39 -4.46 10.94
N LEU A 128 7.31 -4.77 10.20
CA LEU A 128 5.95 -4.54 10.66
C LEU A 128 5.60 -5.53 11.77
N THR A 129 5.12 -5.03 12.92
CA THR A 129 4.86 -5.85 14.10
C THR A 129 3.38 -6.15 14.34
N SER A 130 2.51 -5.25 13.93
CA SER A 130 1.06 -5.42 14.02
C SER A 130 0.35 -4.63 12.91
N LEU A 131 -0.85 -5.09 12.55
CA LEU A 131 -1.76 -4.39 11.65
C LEU A 131 -3.16 -4.38 12.24
N ASP A 132 -3.81 -3.23 12.19
CA ASP A 132 -5.24 -3.09 12.45
C ASP A 132 -5.99 -2.98 11.11
N LEU A 133 -6.73 -4.04 10.79
CA LEU A 133 -7.51 -4.19 9.57
C LEU A 133 -9.01 -4.37 9.90
N GLN A 134 -9.46 -3.87 11.07
CA GLN A 134 -10.84 -4.01 11.52
C GLN A 134 -11.85 -3.36 10.55
N HIS A 135 -11.41 -2.36 9.78
CA HIS A 135 -12.23 -1.66 8.79
C HIS A 135 -12.20 -2.28 7.40
N PHE A 136 -11.36 -3.29 7.17
CA PHE A 136 -11.26 -3.93 5.86
C PHE A 136 -12.52 -4.77 5.57
N ASN A 137 -13.18 -4.46 4.46
CA ASN A 137 -14.26 -5.25 3.90
C ASN A 137 -13.70 -6.10 2.75
N THR A 138 -13.75 -7.43 2.89
CA THR A 138 -13.18 -8.36 1.91
C THR A 138 -14.23 -9.05 1.04
N GLN A 139 -15.50 -8.62 1.09
CA GLN A 139 -16.61 -9.29 0.39
C GLN A 139 -16.43 -9.37 -1.13
N ASN A 140 -15.77 -8.37 -1.72
CA ASN A 140 -15.52 -8.31 -3.16
C ASN A 140 -14.10 -8.76 -3.54
N VAL A 141 -13.25 -9.08 -2.56
CA VAL A 141 -11.87 -9.49 -2.82
C VAL A 141 -11.85 -10.91 -3.38
N THR A 142 -11.19 -11.07 -4.52
CA THR A 142 -11.03 -12.36 -5.20
C THR A 142 -9.65 -12.95 -4.99
N ASP A 143 -8.61 -12.13 -4.77
CA ASP A 143 -7.24 -12.58 -4.55
C ASP A 143 -6.61 -11.88 -3.32
N MET A 144 -6.13 -12.70 -2.38
CA MET A 144 -5.30 -12.33 -1.21
C MET A 144 -4.02 -13.18 -1.17
N GLY A 145 -3.65 -13.82 -2.28
CA GLY A 145 -2.46 -14.66 -2.36
C GLY A 145 -1.23 -13.89 -1.89
N ARG A 146 -0.47 -14.50 -0.97
CA ARG A 146 0.76 -13.94 -0.41
C ARG A 146 0.63 -12.55 0.24
N MET A 147 -0.59 -12.15 0.64
CA MET A 147 -0.84 -10.81 1.20
C MET A 147 0.11 -10.45 2.35
N PHE A 148 0.45 -11.40 3.22
CA PHE A 148 1.38 -11.23 4.35
C PHE A 148 2.62 -12.15 4.23
N TYR A 149 2.93 -12.63 3.03
CA TYR A 149 4.07 -13.54 2.82
C TYR A 149 5.35 -12.92 3.37
N ASP A 150 6.12 -13.71 4.14
CA ASP A 150 7.41 -13.31 4.75
C ASP A 150 7.35 -12.06 5.66
N CYS A 151 6.18 -11.74 6.22
CA CYS A 151 6.04 -10.73 7.29
C CYS A 151 6.59 -11.31 8.61
N SER A 152 7.88 -11.61 8.67
CA SER A 152 8.52 -12.33 9.78
C SER A 152 8.54 -11.55 11.10
N GLY A 153 8.31 -10.23 11.08
CA GLY A 153 8.15 -9.37 12.26
C GLY A 153 6.74 -9.39 12.86
N LEU A 154 5.75 -9.78 12.07
CA LEU A 154 4.34 -9.62 12.41
C LEU A 154 3.91 -10.58 13.53
N THR A 155 3.36 -10.02 14.61
CA THR A 155 2.90 -10.77 15.79
C THR A 155 1.39 -10.78 15.93
N ALA A 156 0.67 -9.80 15.36
CA ALA A 156 -0.78 -9.68 15.43
C ALA A 156 -1.38 -9.01 14.18
N ILE A 157 -2.54 -9.51 13.79
CA ILE A 157 -3.45 -8.85 12.84
C ILE A 157 -4.81 -8.76 13.53
N HIS A 158 -5.37 -7.56 13.59
CA HIS A 158 -6.67 -7.31 14.20
C HIS A 158 -7.72 -7.19 13.09
N CYS A 159 -8.68 -8.11 13.07
CA CYS A 159 -9.82 -8.14 12.15
C CYS A 159 -11.12 -8.23 12.93
N ASN A 160 -12.21 -7.64 12.45
CA ASN A 160 -13.54 -7.70 13.10
C ASN A 160 -14.52 -8.65 12.41
N THR A 161 -14.19 -9.16 11.23
CA THR A 161 -15.05 -10.01 10.41
C THR A 161 -14.32 -11.27 9.98
N THR A 162 -15.09 -12.28 9.60
CA THR A 162 -14.51 -13.44 8.92
C THR A 162 -14.15 -13.01 7.50
N TRP A 163 -12.88 -13.08 7.17
CA TRP A 163 -12.42 -12.79 5.83
C TRP A 163 -12.81 -13.93 4.90
N GLN A 164 -13.29 -13.58 3.72
CA GLN A 164 -13.66 -14.54 2.67
C GLN A 164 -12.88 -14.16 1.41
N CYS A 165 -12.18 -15.10 0.83
CA CYS A 165 -11.46 -14.92 -0.41
C CYS A 165 -11.43 -16.24 -1.19
N ARG A 166 -11.40 -16.17 -2.53
CA ARG A 166 -11.29 -17.35 -3.38
C ARG A 166 -9.84 -17.83 -3.49
N GLU A 167 -8.91 -16.89 -3.52
CA GLU A 167 -7.47 -17.15 -3.69
C GLU A 167 -6.72 -16.55 -2.52
N SER A 168 -6.10 -17.40 -1.69
CA SER A 168 -5.34 -17.00 -0.50
C SER A 168 -4.05 -17.82 -0.36
N GLU A 169 -3.52 -18.35 -1.48
CA GLU A 169 -2.33 -19.21 -1.48
C GLU A 169 -1.14 -18.51 -0.82
N ASN A 170 -0.48 -19.21 0.10
CA ASN A 170 0.70 -18.73 0.83
C ASN A 170 0.48 -17.40 1.59
N MET A 171 -0.75 -17.05 1.92
CA MET A 171 -1.11 -15.75 2.53
C MET A 171 -0.25 -15.41 3.76
N PHE A 172 0.02 -16.39 4.62
CA PHE A 172 0.79 -16.22 5.86
C PHE A 172 2.11 -16.99 5.88
N ALA A 173 2.56 -17.54 4.74
CA ALA A 173 3.83 -18.26 4.68
C ALA A 173 4.98 -17.31 5.10
N GLY A 174 5.87 -17.78 5.99
CA GLY A 174 6.97 -16.97 6.53
C GLY A 174 6.60 -16.03 7.69
N CYS A 175 5.33 -15.94 8.11
CA CYS A 175 4.90 -15.18 9.30
C CYS A 175 5.24 -15.93 10.60
N THR A 176 6.52 -16.16 10.88
CA THR A 176 6.99 -17.07 11.94
C THR A 176 6.66 -16.63 13.36
N LYS A 177 6.30 -15.36 13.58
CA LYS A 177 5.93 -14.82 14.90
C LYS A 177 4.43 -14.67 15.10
N LEU A 178 3.63 -14.79 14.03
CA LEU A 178 2.19 -14.64 14.10
C LEU A 178 1.57 -15.83 14.82
N LYS A 179 0.85 -15.56 15.92
CA LYS A 179 0.20 -16.61 16.71
C LYS A 179 -1.27 -16.71 16.34
N GLY A 180 -1.73 -17.92 16.06
CA GLY A 180 -3.15 -18.18 15.75
C GLY A 180 -3.54 -17.96 14.30
N ALA A 181 -2.61 -17.66 13.39
CA ALA A 181 -2.87 -17.70 11.97
C ALA A 181 -3.05 -19.16 11.53
N VAL A 182 -4.24 -19.50 11.06
CA VAL A 182 -4.45 -20.77 10.35
C VAL A 182 -4.09 -20.49 8.89
N ALA A 183 -3.01 -21.09 8.41
CA ALA A 183 -2.76 -21.13 6.98
C ALA A 183 -3.90 -21.95 6.36
N TYR A 184 -4.69 -21.33 5.52
CA TYR A 184 -5.58 -22.08 4.63
C TYR A 184 -4.72 -22.45 3.41
N ASP A 185 -4.44 -23.75 3.28
CA ASP A 185 -3.88 -24.35 2.08
C ASP A 185 -4.93 -24.41 0.98
#